data_6c824190f6aeceb35065d650f846fc48
#
_entry.id   6c824190f6aeceb35065d650f846fc48
#
_cell.length_a   1.000
_cell.length_b   1.000
_cell.length_c   1.000
_cell.angle_alpha   90.00
_cell.angle_beta   90.00
_cell.angle_gamma   90.00
#
_symmetry.space_group_name_H-M   'P 1'
#
loop_
_entity.id
_entity.type
_entity.pdbx_description
1 polymer ?
#
loop_
_entity_poly.entity_id
_entity_poly.type
_entity_poly.pdbx_seq_one_letter_code
_entity_poly.pdbx_strand_id
1 'polypeptide(L)'
;MKHDPFLGKGTVTISEVKSSSPSLCAVADEAGIHLDRRLTYGETKESAMAEVKDAATRAGCPDANVYVLTYEKAAYTGKVYPTEKYYPTWALDENSPYLKDAIRAFSGVLGKQPFVDKWTFSTNGIATAGLKGIPTFGLGPGNEIYAHAANEACPIEHLSAAVAFYAALVAKLNGKVV
;
A
#
# COMPACT_ATOMS: atom_id res chain seq x y z
N MET A 1 -15.86 -3.45 7.37
CA MET A 1 -14.36 -3.35 7.41
C MET A 1 -13.80 -4.47 8.27
N LYS A 2 -12.82 -5.21 7.76
CA LYS A 2 -12.13 -6.27 8.50
C LYS A 2 -11.06 -5.69 9.44
N HIS A 3 -10.58 -6.52 10.34
CA HIS A 3 -9.42 -6.26 11.20
C HIS A 3 -8.44 -7.42 11.06
N ASP A 4 -7.20 -7.10 10.71
CA ASP A 4 -6.10 -8.05 10.67
C ASP A 4 -5.21 -7.85 11.90
N PRO A 5 -4.75 -8.91 12.59
CA PRO A 5 -3.94 -8.76 13.81
C PRO A 5 -2.62 -8.03 13.58
N PHE A 6 -2.02 -8.16 12.40
CA PHE A 6 -0.74 -7.53 12.05
C PHE A 6 -0.92 -6.18 11.36
N LEU A 7 -1.75 -6.09 10.32
CA LEU A 7 -1.94 -4.85 9.57
C LEU A 7 -2.95 -3.89 10.22
N GLY A 8 -3.76 -4.36 11.16
CA GLY A 8 -4.78 -3.55 11.81
C GLY A 8 -6.09 -3.49 11.03
N LYS A 9 -6.90 -2.48 11.31
CA LYS A 9 -8.22 -2.27 10.69
C LYS A 9 -8.10 -1.43 9.42
N GLY A 10 -8.85 -1.79 8.39
CA GLY A 10 -9.04 -0.91 7.23
C GLY A 10 -9.72 0.40 7.62
N THR A 11 -9.48 1.47 6.86
CA THR A 11 -10.07 2.80 7.10
C THR A 11 -10.72 3.35 5.85
N VAL A 12 -11.64 4.29 6.03
CA VAL A 12 -12.27 5.04 4.94
C VAL A 12 -12.37 6.51 5.33
N THR A 13 -12.05 7.39 4.40
CA THR A 13 -12.13 8.84 4.58
C THR A 13 -12.85 9.43 3.38
N ILE A 14 -13.81 10.33 3.64
CA ILE A 14 -14.39 11.18 2.59
C ILE A 14 -13.37 12.27 2.31
N SER A 15 -12.76 12.24 1.13
CA SER A 15 -11.72 13.20 0.74
C SER A 15 -12.23 14.30 -0.20
N GLU A 16 -13.39 14.11 -0.81
CA GLU A 16 -14.03 15.12 -1.65
C GLU A 16 -15.54 14.90 -1.69
N VAL A 17 -16.30 15.99 -1.72
CA VAL A 17 -17.74 16.01 -1.99
C VAL A 17 -18.00 17.01 -3.10
N LYS A 18 -18.71 16.59 -4.13
CA LYS A 18 -19.10 17.41 -5.28
C LYS A 18 -20.62 17.41 -5.44
N SER A 19 -21.14 18.49 -6.00
CA SER A 19 -22.53 18.56 -6.46
C SER A 19 -22.60 19.18 -7.84
N SER A 20 -23.62 18.83 -8.61
CA SER A 20 -23.89 19.37 -9.94
C SER A 20 -24.64 20.69 -9.92
N SER A 21 -24.88 21.28 -8.73
CA SER A 21 -25.65 22.51 -8.63
C SER A 21 -25.08 23.62 -9.53
N PRO A 22 -25.86 24.17 -10.47
CA PRO A 22 -25.42 25.20 -11.40
C PRO A 22 -25.26 26.57 -10.74
N SER A 23 -25.80 26.74 -9.53
CA SER A 23 -25.69 27.96 -8.75
C SER A 23 -25.97 27.70 -7.27
N LEU A 24 -25.63 28.67 -6.41
CA LEU A 24 -25.90 28.60 -4.96
C LEU A 24 -27.40 28.59 -4.60
N CYS A 25 -28.26 28.94 -5.54
CA CYS A 25 -29.73 29.03 -5.36
C CYS A 25 -30.48 27.86 -6.01
N ALA A 26 -29.77 26.88 -6.61
CA ALA A 26 -30.36 25.75 -7.28
C ALA A 26 -30.11 24.46 -6.50
N VAL A 27 -31.10 23.57 -6.54
CA VAL A 27 -30.94 22.21 -6.01
C VAL A 27 -30.11 21.41 -6.99
N ALA A 28 -29.13 20.66 -6.49
CA ALA A 28 -28.35 19.74 -7.31
C ALA A 28 -29.17 18.50 -7.68
N ASP A 29 -29.07 18.05 -8.91
CA ASP A 29 -29.64 16.80 -9.43
C ASP A 29 -28.69 15.61 -9.22
N GLU A 30 -27.39 15.89 -9.08
CA GLU A 30 -26.38 14.87 -8.79
C GLU A 30 -25.44 15.32 -7.66
N ALA A 31 -24.93 14.36 -6.92
CA ALA A 31 -23.84 14.54 -5.97
C ALA A 31 -22.89 13.35 -6.01
N GLY A 32 -21.61 13.63 -5.82
CA GLY A 32 -20.56 12.63 -5.79
C GLY A 32 -19.69 12.75 -4.54
N ILE A 33 -19.25 11.61 -4.02
CA ILE A 33 -18.30 11.54 -2.91
C ILE A 33 -17.08 10.76 -3.37
N HIS A 34 -15.88 11.30 -3.13
CA HIS A 34 -14.64 10.55 -3.28
C HIS A 34 -14.25 9.95 -1.93
N LEU A 35 -14.01 8.65 -1.92
CA LEU A 35 -13.61 7.89 -0.74
C LEU A 35 -12.15 7.42 -0.89
N ASP A 36 -11.26 7.81 0.01
CA ASP A 36 -9.97 7.15 0.20
C ASP A 36 -10.20 5.95 1.14
N ARG A 37 -10.07 4.75 0.58
CA ARG A 37 -10.30 3.49 1.28
C ARG A 37 -8.97 2.76 1.46
N ARG A 38 -8.50 2.64 2.70
CA ARG A 38 -7.35 1.82 3.04
C ARG A 38 -7.82 0.41 3.41
N LEU A 39 -7.32 -0.56 2.66
CA LEU A 39 -7.67 -1.96 2.84
C LEU A 39 -6.75 -2.63 3.87
N THR A 40 -7.29 -3.57 4.63
CA THR A 40 -6.49 -4.49 5.44
C THR A 40 -6.43 -5.88 4.80
N TYR A 41 -5.65 -6.79 5.37
CA TYR A 41 -5.48 -8.13 4.81
C TYR A 41 -6.82 -8.89 4.76
N GLY A 42 -7.06 -9.52 3.61
CA GLY A 42 -8.32 -10.23 3.33
C GLY A 42 -9.50 -9.34 2.93
N GLU A 43 -9.31 -8.02 2.80
CA GLU A 43 -10.23 -7.15 2.07
C GLU A 43 -9.83 -7.07 0.59
N THR A 44 -10.83 -6.97 -0.28
CA THR A 44 -10.65 -6.84 -1.73
C THR A 44 -11.40 -5.61 -2.25
N LYS A 45 -11.15 -5.26 -3.50
CA LYS A 45 -11.90 -4.23 -4.20
C LYS A 45 -13.42 -4.48 -4.13
N GLU A 46 -13.81 -5.70 -4.43
CA GLU A 46 -15.22 -6.13 -4.46
C GLU A 46 -15.87 -5.99 -3.07
N SER A 47 -15.15 -6.42 -2.02
CA SER A 47 -15.66 -6.29 -0.64
C SER A 47 -15.82 -4.84 -0.22
N ALA A 48 -14.88 -3.98 -0.59
CA ALA A 48 -14.93 -2.55 -0.28
C ALA A 48 -16.06 -1.84 -1.05
N MET A 49 -16.23 -2.15 -2.32
CA MET A 49 -17.33 -1.61 -3.14
C MET A 49 -18.70 -2.05 -2.60
N ALA A 50 -18.83 -3.33 -2.21
CA ALA A 50 -20.05 -3.85 -1.62
C ALA A 50 -20.42 -3.15 -0.31
N GLU A 51 -19.44 -2.89 0.57
CA GLU A 51 -19.66 -2.11 1.80
C GLU A 51 -20.18 -0.68 1.52
N VAL A 52 -19.62 -0.01 0.50
CA VAL A 52 -20.06 1.34 0.11
C VAL A 52 -21.45 1.31 -0.48
N LYS A 53 -21.74 0.34 -1.36
CA LYS A 53 -23.08 0.16 -1.97
C LYS A 53 -24.15 -0.11 -0.92
N ASP A 54 -23.84 -0.97 0.04
CA ASP A 54 -24.73 -1.26 1.16
C ASP A 54 -24.98 -0.02 2.04
N ALA A 55 -23.95 0.77 2.32
CA ALA A 55 -24.09 2.02 3.05
C ALA A 55 -24.97 3.03 2.30
N ALA A 56 -24.77 3.18 1.00
CA ALA A 56 -25.61 4.04 0.16
C ALA A 56 -27.08 3.59 0.16
N THR A 57 -27.32 2.29 0.04
CA THR A 57 -28.66 1.70 0.10
C THR A 57 -29.35 1.98 1.44
N ARG A 58 -28.64 1.79 2.55
CA ARG A 58 -29.19 2.13 3.90
C ARG A 58 -29.43 3.62 4.08
N ALA A 59 -28.70 4.46 3.37
CA ALA A 59 -28.91 5.91 3.37
C ALA A 59 -30.04 6.39 2.45
N GLY A 60 -30.78 5.48 1.81
CA GLY A 60 -31.88 5.80 0.91
C GLY A 60 -31.46 6.05 -0.56
N CYS A 61 -30.22 5.71 -0.93
CA CYS A 61 -29.66 5.87 -2.28
C CYS A 61 -29.32 4.50 -2.92
N PRO A 62 -30.30 3.61 -3.17
CA PRO A 62 -30.03 2.27 -3.70
C PRO A 62 -29.47 2.30 -5.13
N ASP A 63 -29.73 3.37 -5.88
CA ASP A 63 -29.25 3.55 -7.27
C ASP A 63 -27.87 4.21 -7.37
N ALA A 64 -27.22 4.50 -6.23
CA ALA A 64 -25.88 5.10 -6.24
C ALA A 64 -24.91 4.25 -7.07
N ASN A 65 -24.22 4.90 -8.00
CA ASN A 65 -23.16 4.26 -8.78
C ASN A 65 -21.86 4.24 -7.94
N VAL A 66 -21.32 3.05 -7.70
CA VAL A 66 -20.06 2.86 -6.94
C VAL A 66 -19.02 2.23 -7.86
N TYR A 67 -17.91 2.90 -8.05
CA TYR A 67 -16.84 2.44 -8.95
C TYR A 67 -15.46 2.84 -8.45
N VAL A 68 -14.45 2.13 -8.92
CA VAL A 68 -13.05 2.47 -8.68
C VAL A 68 -12.55 3.39 -9.79
N LEU A 69 -11.85 4.44 -9.42
CA LEU A 69 -11.30 5.40 -10.37
C LEU A 69 -10.15 4.80 -11.18
N THR A 70 -9.96 5.31 -12.38
CA THR A 70 -8.79 5.02 -13.22
C THR A 70 -7.83 6.22 -13.20
N TYR A 71 -6.54 5.94 -13.08
CA TYR A 71 -5.48 6.93 -13.26
C TYR A 71 -5.11 7.00 -14.74
N GLU A 72 -5.31 8.17 -15.35
CA GLU A 72 -5.12 8.38 -16.79
C GLU A 72 -4.20 9.58 -17.10
N LYS A 73 -3.43 10.04 -16.12
CA LYS A 73 -2.49 11.14 -16.37
C LYS A 73 -1.31 10.66 -17.22
N ALA A 74 -0.91 11.50 -18.16
CA ALA A 74 0.26 11.23 -18.97
C ALA A 74 1.55 11.22 -18.13
N ALA A 75 2.44 10.28 -18.41
CA ALA A 75 3.81 10.29 -17.92
C ALA A 75 4.59 11.46 -18.54
N TYR A 76 5.81 11.72 -18.07
CA TYR A 76 6.67 12.77 -18.63
C TYR A 76 6.97 12.61 -20.13
N THR A 77 6.84 11.40 -20.66
CA THR A 77 6.96 11.09 -22.08
C THR A 77 5.72 11.42 -22.92
N GLY A 78 4.64 11.89 -22.30
CA GLY A 78 3.33 12.08 -22.92
C GLY A 78 2.49 10.81 -23.02
N LYS A 79 3.03 9.64 -22.69
CA LYS A 79 2.30 8.37 -22.77
C LYS A 79 1.34 8.21 -21.59
N VAL A 80 0.09 7.88 -21.89
CA VAL A 80 -0.93 7.53 -20.90
C VAL A 80 -0.92 6.01 -20.68
N TYR A 81 -0.91 5.60 -19.40
CA TYR A 81 -1.09 4.22 -18.98
C TYR A 81 -2.32 4.16 -18.08
N PRO A 82 -3.51 3.88 -18.61
CA PRO A 82 -4.71 3.74 -17.80
C PRO A 82 -4.49 2.66 -16.74
N THR A 83 -4.61 3.04 -15.48
CA THR A 83 -4.38 2.12 -14.35
C THR A 83 -5.50 2.29 -13.34
N GLU A 84 -6.20 1.21 -13.02
CA GLU A 84 -7.21 1.22 -11.98
C GLU A 84 -6.57 1.59 -10.64
N LYS A 85 -7.18 2.51 -9.89
CA LYS A 85 -6.69 2.94 -8.57
C LYS A 85 -7.04 1.91 -7.49
N TYR A 86 -6.65 0.68 -7.74
CA TYR A 86 -6.77 -0.44 -6.81
C TYR A 86 -5.38 -0.98 -6.46
N TYR A 87 -5.10 -1.01 -5.18
CA TYR A 87 -3.82 -1.40 -4.63
C TYR A 87 -4.04 -2.49 -3.59
N PRO A 88 -3.93 -3.79 -3.98
CA PRO A 88 -4.21 -4.90 -3.09
C PRO A 88 -3.25 -4.92 -1.90
N THR A 89 -3.79 -5.21 -0.73
CA THR A 89 -3.00 -5.46 0.48
C THR A 89 -2.21 -6.74 0.33
N TRP A 90 -1.01 -6.76 0.88
CA TRP A 90 -0.15 -7.92 0.88
C TRP A 90 0.57 -8.08 2.22
N ALA A 91 0.92 -9.32 2.54
CA ALA A 91 1.79 -9.66 3.65
C ALA A 91 2.64 -10.87 3.26
N LEU A 92 3.85 -10.95 3.78
CA LEU A 92 4.70 -12.13 3.65
C LEU A 92 4.53 -12.99 4.91
N ASP A 93 4.37 -14.30 4.73
CA ASP A 93 4.32 -15.24 5.84
C ASP A 93 5.61 -15.13 6.68
N GLU A 94 5.46 -14.99 7.99
CA GLU A 94 6.58 -14.94 8.95
C GLU A 94 7.47 -16.19 8.89
N ASN A 95 6.92 -17.33 8.47
CA ASN A 95 7.63 -18.59 8.26
C ASN A 95 8.30 -18.70 6.89
N SER A 96 8.14 -17.71 6.01
CA SER A 96 8.76 -17.70 4.68
C SER A 96 10.27 -17.97 4.75
N PRO A 97 10.81 -18.91 3.95
CA PRO A 97 12.23 -19.16 3.90
C PRO A 97 13.03 -17.93 3.43
N TYR A 98 12.45 -17.11 2.57
CA TYR A 98 13.08 -15.87 2.09
C TYR A 98 13.25 -14.84 3.22
N LEU A 99 12.23 -14.69 4.08
CA LEU A 99 12.31 -13.80 5.24
C LEU A 99 13.34 -14.32 6.26
N LYS A 100 13.34 -15.62 6.53
CA LYS A 100 14.35 -16.23 7.42
C LYS A 100 15.78 -16.05 6.93
N ASP A 101 16.00 -16.13 5.62
CA ASP A 101 17.31 -15.87 5.04
C ASP A 101 17.70 -14.39 5.10
N ALA A 102 16.75 -13.49 4.89
CA ALA A 102 16.98 -12.06 5.07
C ALA A 102 17.36 -11.72 6.52
N ILE A 103 16.66 -12.28 7.51
CA ILE A 103 16.99 -12.14 8.93
C ILE A 103 18.40 -12.65 9.23
N ARG A 104 18.78 -13.81 8.69
CA ARG A 104 20.13 -14.37 8.87
C ARG A 104 21.20 -13.51 8.21
N ALA A 105 20.95 -12.99 7.00
CA ALA A 105 21.87 -12.10 6.31
C ALA A 105 22.07 -10.80 7.11
N PHE A 106 20.97 -10.21 7.58
CA PHE A 106 21.02 -9.00 8.42
C PHE A 106 21.81 -9.22 9.69
N SER A 107 21.51 -10.28 10.45
CA SER A 107 22.16 -10.57 11.72
C SER A 107 23.65 -10.89 11.54
N GLY A 108 24.01 -11.59 10.45
CA GLY A 108 25.39 -11.95 10.15
C GLY A 108 26.26 -10.74 9.81
N VAL A 109 25.69 -9.71 9.15
CA VAL A 109 26.43 -8.52 8.75
C VAL A 109 26.44 -7.44 9.83
N LEU A 110 25.31 -7.23 10.50
CA LEU A 110 25.15 -6.11 11.43
C LEU A 110 25.27 -6.51 12.91
N GLY A 111 25.44 -7.80 13.20
CA GLY A 111 25.65 -8.31 14.57
C GLY A 111 24.44 -8.13 15.50
N LYS A 112 23.26 -7.87 14.97
CA LYS A 112 22.01 -7.65 15.73
C LYS A 112 20.82 -8.27 15.03
N GLN A 113 19.76 -8.59 15.77
CA GLN A 113 18.51 -9.07 15.21
C GLN A 113 17.73 -7.90 14.60
N PRO A 114 17.16 -8.07 13.39
CA PRO A 114 16.24 -7.08 12.84
C PRO A 114 14.92 -7.11 13.58
N PHE A 115 14.26 -5.95 13.65
CA PHE A 115 12.85 -5.87 13.96
C PHE A 115 12.06 -6.03 12.66
N VAL A 116 11.17 -7.01 12.61
CA VAL A 116 10.31 -7.28 11.44
C VAL A 116 8.94 -6.71 11.72
N ASP A 117 8.48 -5.81 10.87
CA ASP A 117 7.22 -5.12 11.02
C ASP A 117 6.59 -4.82 9.63
N LYS A 118 5.57 -4.00 9.61
CA LYS A 118 4.84 -3.52 8.45
C LYS A 118 5.20 -2.06 8.15
N TRP A 119 5.00 -1.66 6.90
CA TRP A 119 5.01 -0.25 6.54
C TRP A 119 3.68 0.43 6.92
N THR A 120 3.74 1.69 7.32
CA THR A 120 2.54 2.51 7.57
C THR A 120 1.94 3.06 6.27
N PHE A 121 2.68 3.03 5.18
CA PHE A 121 2.24 3.47 3.86
C PHE A 121 2.56 2.45 2.76
N SER A 122 2.01 2.67 1.56
CA SER A 122 2.18 1.78 0.42
C SER A 122 3.61 1.74 -0.11
N THR A 123 4.00 0.59 -0.61
CA THR A 123 5.29 0.36 -1.28
C THR A 123 5.08 -0.32 -2.63
N ASN A 124 6.13 -0.44 -3.44
CA ASN A 124 6.10 -1.21 -4.69
C ASN A 124 5.80 -2.71 -4.49
N GLY A 125 5.80 -3.20 -3.25
CA GLY A 125 5.33 -4.53 -2.88
C GLY A 125 3.90 -4.84 -3.33
N ILE A 126 3.08 -3.82 -3.56
CA ILE A 126 1.76 -3.96 -4.21
C ILE A 126 1.88 -4.68 -5.56
N ALA A 127 2.85 -4.29 -6.39
CA ALA A 127 3.01 -4.88 -7.72
C ALA A 127 3.60 -6.30 -7.66
N THR A 128 4.57 -6.54 -6.79
CA THR A 128 5.26 -7.83 -6.68
C THR A 128 4.45 -8.82 -5.87
N ALA A 129 4.16 -8.52 -4.61
CA ALA A 129 3.41 -9.42 -3.74
C ALA A 129 1.89 -9.33 -3.99
N GLY A 130 1.34 -8.12 -4.01
CA GLY A 130 -0.11 -7.93 -4.08
C GLY A 130 -0.73 -8.39 -5.38
N LEU A 131 -0.14 -8.05 -6.53
CA LEU A 131 -0.68 -8.39 -7.85
C LEU A 131 -0.12 -9.68 -8.43
N LYS A 132 1.14 -10.01 -8.14
CA LYS A 132 1.84 -11.14 -8.78
C LYS A 132 2.15 -12.31 -7.84
N GLY A 133 1.87 -12.18 -6.54
CA GLY A 133 2.14 -13.22 -5.56
C GLY A 133 3.63 -13.55 -5.38
N ILE A 134 4.53 -12.66 -5.79
CA ILE A 134 5.97 -12.85 -5.63
C ILE A 134 6.34 -12.55 -4.18
N PRO A 135 7.01 -13.46 -3.46
CA PRO A 135 7.46 -13.21 -2.10
C PRO A 135 8.26 -11.90 -2.03
N THR A 136 7.80 -10.97 -1.22
CA THR A 136 8.36 -9.62 -1.15
C THR A 136 8.53 -9.21 0.31
N PHE A 137 9.67 -8.64 0.63
CA PHE A 137 9.95 -7.91 1.85
C PHE A 137 10.85 -6.72 1.50
N GLY A 138 11.00 -5.79 2.41
CA GLY A 138 11.83 -4.62 2.17
C GLY A 138 12.68 -4.27 3.39
N LEU A 139 13.80 -3.62 3.12
CA LEU A 139 14.61 -2.92 4.10
C LEU A 139 15.12 -1.65 3.43
N GLY A 140 14.98 -0.53 4.10
CA GLY A 140 15.51 0.74 3.64
C GLY A 140 16.41 1.39 4.69
N PRO A 141 17.38 2.21 4.28
CA PRO A 141 18.06 3.12 5.18
C PRO A 141 17.10 4.24 5.62
N GLY A 142 17.34 4.84 6.78
CA GLY A 142 16.51 5.90 7.32
C GLY A 142 15.58 5.43 8.44
N ASN A 143 14.66 6.31 8.80
CA ASN A 143 13.62 6.03 9.78
C ASN A 143 12.28 6.48 9.17
N GLU A 144 11.32 5.57 9.09
CA GLU A 144 10.00 5.78 8.49
C GLU A 144 9.24 6.97 9.09
N ILE A 145 9.48 7.30 10.35
CA ILE A 145 8.79 8.44 11.00
C ILE A 145 9.12 9.80 10.35
N TYR A 146 10.24 9.89 9.63
CA TYR A 146 10.63 11.10 8.91
C TYR A 146 10.17 11.11 7.45
N ALA A 147 9.62 10.01 6.96
CA ALA A 147 9.15 9.93 5.57
C ALA A 147 8.06 10.98 5.31
N HIS A 148 8.19 11.71 4.20
CA HIS A 148 7.31 12.82 3.81
C HIS A 148 7.28 14.00 4.79
N ALA A 149 8.21 14.07 5.73
CA ALA A 149 8.35 15.20 6.65
C ALA A 149 9.21 16.32 6.04
N ALA A 150 8.97 17.56 6.45
CA ALA A 150 9.93 18.63 6.21
C ALA A 150 11.26 18.28 6.92
N ASN A 151 12.39 18.48 6.25
CA ASN A 151 13.71 18.10 6.75
C ASN A 151 13.91 16.58 6.92
N GLU A 152 13.29 15.76 6.07
CA GLU A 152 13.58 14.33 6.00
C GLU A 152 15.10 14.09 5.86
N ALA A 153 15.65 13.19 6.66
CA ALA A 153 17.08 12.90 6.70
C ALA A 153 17.30 11.39 6.82
N CYS A 154 18.43 10.94 6.24
CA CYS A 154 18.88 9.55 6.35
C CYS A 154 20.31 9.53 6.88
N PRO A 155 20.60 8.84 8.01
CA PRO A 155 21.96 8.67 8.51
C PRO A 155 22.84 7.93 7.50
N ILE A 156 24.07 8.41 7.30
CA ILE A 156 25.02 7.81 6.33
C ILE A 156 25.35 6.36 6.71
N GLU A 157 25.46 6.05 8.00
CA GLU A 157 25.69 4.70 8.50
C GLU A 157 24.56 3.72 8.13
N HIS A 158 23.31 4.21 7.99
CA HIS A 158 22.21 3.37 7.50
C HIS A 158 22.36 3.02 6.02
N LEU A 159 22.93 3.92 5.21
CA LEU A 159 23.24 3.64 3.79
C LEU A 159 24.29 2.53 3.69
N SER A 160 25.38 2.63 4.45
CA SER A 160 26.44 1.62 4.47
C SER A 160 25.94 0.26 4.97
N ALA A 161 25.10 0.26 6.01
CA ALA A 161 24.47 -0.94 6.53
C ALA A 161 23.54 -1.61 5.51
N ALA A 162 22.76 -0.82 4.78
CA ALA A 162 21.87 -1.33 3.74
C ALA A 162 22.65 -1.97 2.58
N VAL A 163 23.75 -1.35 2.14
CA VAL A 163 24.63 -1.93 1.10
C VAL A 163 25.19 -3.28 1.55
N ALA A 164 25.73 -3.37 2.75
CA ALA A 164 26.27 -4.61 3.29
C ALA A 164 25.21 -5.71 3.42
N PHE A 165 24.01 -5.34 3.90
CA PHE A 165 22.87 -6.27 3.99
C PHE A 165 22.47 -6.81 2.63
N TYR A 166 22.26 -5.95 1.62
CA TYR A 166 21.83 -6.39 0.29
C TYR A 166 22.87 -7.26 -0.40
N ALA A 167 24.17 -6.97 -0.26
CA ALA A 167 25.23 -7.83 -0.78
C ALA A 167 25.20 -9.23 -0.14
N ALA A 168 25.07 -9.30 1.19
CA ALA A 168 24.97 -10.58 1.90
C ALA A 168 23.69 -11.36 1.54
N LEU A 169 22.55 -10.64 1.39
CA LEU A 169 21.27 -11.24 1.02
C LEU A 169 21.34 -11.89 -0.37
N VAL A 170 21.86 -11.16 -1.37
CA VAL A 170 21.98 -11.68 -2.74
C VAL A 170 22.90 -12.90 -2.78
N ALA A 171 24.06 -12.85 -2.10
CA ALA A 171 24.95 -14.01 -2.00
C ALA A 171 24.26 -15.23 -1.36
N LYS A 172 23.45 -15.00 -0.32
CA LYS A 172 22.73 -16.08 0.36
C LYS A 172 21.60 -16.66 -0.49
N LEU A 173 20.87 -15.85 -1.22
CA LEU A 173 19.79 -16.29 -2.09
C LEU A 173 20.32 -17.02 -3.34
N ASN A 174 21.43 -16.55 -3.94
CA ASN A 174 22.06 -17.19 -5.10
C ASN A 174 22.60 -18.60 -4.77
N GLY A 175 23.05 -18.84 -3.56
CA GLY A 175 23.44 -20.18 -3.11
C GLY A 175 22.30 -21.21 -3.03
N LYS A 176 21.06 -20.76 -3.29
CA LYS A 176 19.86 -21.62 -3.36
C LYS A 176 19.38 -21.90 -4.79
N VAL A 177 20.02 -21.30 -5.79
CA VAL A 177 19.66 -21.41 -7.22
C VAL A 177 20.50 -22.50 -7.91
N VAL A 178 21.14 -23.39 -7.13
CA VAL A 178 21.86 -24.57 -7.63
C VAL A 178 21.12 -25.83 -7.24
#